data_be5a14552464af5f0a8f4da3078ee699
#
_entry.id   be5a14552464af5f0a8f4da3078ee699
#
_cell.length_a   1.000
_cell.length_b   1.000
_cell.length_c   1.000
_cell.angle_alpha   90.00
_cell.angle_beta   90.00
_cell.angle_gamma   90.00
#
_symmetry.space_group_name_H-M   'P 1'
#
loop_
_entity.id
_entity.type
_entity.pdbx_description
1 polymer ?
#
loop_
_entity_poly.entity_id
_entity_poly.type
_entity_poly.pdbx_seq_one_letter_code
_entity_poly.pdbx_strand_id
1 'polypeptide(L)'
;MLQRDYIMRLVREFAEALELLLKKDVRKQQAEIQRMYDQYVGPYAFYHTAAVADIMESMEQWDERERLPRLEMLAELYYVGAGLTV
;
A
#
# COMPACT_ATOMS: atom_id res chain seq x y z
N MET A 1 17.40 -15.07 -1.61
CA MET A 1 16.83 -15.80 -0.47
C MET A 1 16.28 -14.87 0.58
N LEU A 2 17.13 -14.00 1.12
CA LEU A 2 16.70 -13.05 2.15
C LEU A 2 15.59 -12.12 1.65
N GLN A 3 15.66 -11.71 0.39
CA GLN A 3 14.66 -10.82 -0.20
C GLN A 3 13.28 -11.46 -0.27
N ARG A 4 13.23 -12.75 -0.62
CA ARG A 4 11.95 -13.46 -0.70
C ARG A 4 11.28 -13.55 0.66
N ASP A 5 12.05 -13.89 1.69
CA ASP A 5 11.53 -13.98 3.05
C ASP A 5 11.07 -12.63 3.56
N TYR A 6 11.83 -11.58 3.23
CA TYR A 6 11.49 -10.21 3.59
C TYR A 6 10.15 -9.79 2.94
N ILE A 7 10.00 -10.06 1.65
CA ILE A 7 8.78 -9.68 0.90
C ILE A 7 7.57 -10.43 1.45
N MET A 8 7.71 -11.73 1.71
CA MET A 8 6.62 -12.52 2.26
C MET A 8 6.20 -12.03 3.64
N ARG A 9 7.17 -11.63 4.45
CA ARG A 9 6.89 -11.05 5.76
C ARG A 9 6.15 -9.73 5.62
N LEU A 10 6.60 -8.89 4.69
CA LEU A 10 5.97 -7.59 4.44
C LEU A 10 4.52 -7.75 4.01
N VAL A 11 4.25 -8.68 3.11
CA VAL A 11 2.89 -8.96 2.64
C VAL A 11 2.02 -9.46 3.78
N ARG A 12 2.56 -10.32 4.64
CA ARG A 12 1.83 -10.84 5.80
C ARG A 12 1.51 -9.72 6.78
N GLU A 13 2.48 -8.87 7.08
CA GLU A 13 2.27 -7.73 7.97
C GLU A 13 1.22 -6.78 7.41
N PHE A 14 1.27 -6.54 6.10
CA PHE A 14 0.28 -5.71 5.43
C PHE A 14 -1.12 -6.31 5.57
N ALA A 15 -1.27 -7.61 5.31
CA ALA A 15 -2.57 -8.27 5.41
C ALA A 15 -3.14 -8.18 6.83
N GLU A 16 -2.31 -8.37 7.84
CA GLU A 16 -2.73 -8.25 9.23
C GLU A 16 -3.13 -6.81 9.57
N ALA A 17 -2.34 -5.84 9.10
CA ALA A 17 -2.64 -4.43 9.32
C ALA A 17 -3.94 -4.03 8.63
N LEU A 18 -4.18 -4.53 7.43
CA LEU A 18 -5.42 -4.26 6.69
C LEU A 18 -6.63 -4.83 7.42
N GLU A 19 -6.50 -6.03 7.95
CA GLU A 19 -7.57 -6.67 8.72
C GLU A 19 -7.92 -5.86 9.97
N LEU A 20 -6.92 -5.38 10.68
CA LEU A 20 -7.12 -4.52 11.85
C LEU A 20 -7.72 -3.17 11.46
N LEU A 21 -7.29 -2.64 10.30
CA LEU A 21 -7.80 -1.38 9.78
C LEU A 21 -9.31 -1.44 9.59
N LEU A 22 -9.80 -2.53 8.98
CA LEU A 22 -11.21 -2.68 8.66
C LEU A 22 -12.11 -2.76 9.90
N LYS A 23 -11.53 -3.03 11.06
CA LYS A 23 -12.26 -3.08 12.33
C LYS A 23 -12.31 -1.72 13.03
N LYS A 24 -11.58 -0.74 12.54
CA LYS A 24 -11.51 0.58 13.16
C LYS A 24 -12.63 1.50 12.68
N ASP A 25 -12.89 2.53 13.47
CA ASP A 25 -13.77 3.62 13.11
C ASP A 25 -13.27 4.33 11.84
N VAL A 26 -14.18 4.83 11.02
CA VAL A 26 -13.86 5.46 9.72
C VAL A 26 -12.78 6.53 9.85
N ARG A 27 -12.85 7.38 10.89
CA ARG A 27 -11.87 8.44 11.09
C ARG A 27 -10.47 7.89 11.32
N LYS A 28 -10.39 6.82 12.10
CA LYS A 28 -9.11 6.17 12.38
C LYS A 28 -8.60 5.41 11.17
N GLN A 29 -9.52 4.88 10.34
CA GLN A 29 -9.16 4.19 9.12
C GLN A 29 -8.41 5.11 8.15
N GLN A 30 -8.86 6.35 7.99
CA GLN A 30 -8.21 7.30 7.08
C GLN A 30 -6.77 7.58 7.49
N ALA A 31 -6.53 7.79 8.79
CA ALA A 31 -5.18 8.03 9.29
C ALA A 31 -4.28 6.80 9.11
N GLU A 32 -4.83 5.62 9.36
CA GLU A 32 -4.07 4.38 9.21
C GLU A 32 -3.74 4.08 7.75
N ILE A 33 -4.64 4.39 6.82
CA ILE A 33 -4.39 4.21 5.40
C ILE A 33 -3.17 5.01 4.98
N GLN A 34 -3.08 6.28 5.38
CA GLN A 34 -1.93 7.11 5.05
C GLN A 34 -0.64 6.51 5.59
N ARG A 35 -0.68 6.00 6.80
CA ARG A 35 0.46 5.35 7.42
C ARG A 35 0.86 4.08 6.68
N MET A 36 -0.13 3.30 6.23
CA MET A 36 0.14 2.08 5.48
C MET A 36 0.77 2.37 4.12
N TYR A 37 0.34 3.45 3.44
CA TYR A 37 1.02 3.88 2.21
C TYR A 37 2.50 4.13 2.48
N ASP A 38 2.79 4.94 3.50
CA ASP A 38 4.17 5.31 3.80
C ASP A 38 5.02 4.11 4.19
N GLN A 39 4.42 3.14 4.87
CA GLN A 39 5.14 1.97 5.37
C GLN A 39 5.36 0.89 4.31
N TYR A 40 4.35 0.63 3.48
CA TYR A 40 4.38 -0.53 2.58
C TYR A 40 4.57 -0.20 1.11
N VAL A 41 4.21 0.97 0.68
CA VAL A 41 4.25 1.35 -0.74
C VAL A 41 5.15 2.54 -0.98
N GLY A 42 4.82 3.68 -0.38
CA GLY A 42 5.56 4.92 -0.55
C GLY A 42 4.71 6.12 -0.13
N PRO A 43 5.20 7.35 -0.36
CA PRO A 43 4.53 8.54 0.14
C PRO A 43 3.07 8.65 -0.31
N TYR A 44 2.18 8.75 0.66
CA TYR A 44 0.74 8.85 0.42
C TYR A 44 0.41 10.01 -0.53
N ALA A 45 1.02 11.17 -0.29
CA ALA A 45 0.75 12.36 -1.10
C ALA A 45 1.08 12.13 -2.58
N PHE A 46 2.18 11.42 -2.85
CA PHE A 46 2.59 11.13 -4.22
C PHE A 46 1.53 10.30 -4.93
N TYR A 47 1.06 9.21 -4.28
CA TYR A 47 0.13 8.29 -4.92
C TYR A 47 -1.27 8.88 -5.09
N HIS A 48 -1.60 9.94 -4.36
CA HIS A 48 -2.90 10.59 -4.48
C HIS A 48 -2.90 11.80 -5.41
N THR A 49 -1.73 12.32 -5.75
CA THR A 49 -1.64 13.53 -6.59
C THR A 49 -0.97 13.29 -7.93
N ALA A 50 -0.16 12.24 -8.04
CA ALA A 50 0.57 11.97 -9.28
C ALA A 50 -0.33 11.37 -10.34
N ALA A 51 0.00 11.62 -11.61
CA ALA A 51 -0.68 10.97 -12.72
C ALA A 51 -0.31 9.49 -12.75
N VAL A 52 -1.19 8.68 -13.37
CA VAL A 52 -0.96 7.23 -13.46
C VAL A 52 0.40 6.92 -14.11
N ALA A 53 0.76 7.66 -15.14
CA ALA A 53 2.05 7.47 -15.82
C ALA A 53 3.24 7.67 -14.87
N ASP A 54 3.16 8.68 -13.99
CA ASP A 54 4.21 8.95 -13.02
C ASP A 54 4.30 7.85 -11.97
N ILE A 55 3.17 7.32 -11.56
CA ILE A 55 3.13 6.20 -10.62
C ILE A 55 3.76 4.96 -11.24
N MET A 56 3.40 4.65 -12.48
CA MET A 56 3.95 3.50 -13.20
C MET A 56 5.46 3.63 -13.37
N GLU A 57 5.93 4.82 -13.69
CA GLU A 57 7.36 5.09 -13.83
C GLU A 57 8.09 4.91 -12.50
N SER A 58 7.49 5.36 -11.40
CA SER A 58 8.08 5.19 -10.08
C SER A 58 8.23 3.73 -9.68
N MET A 59 7.32 2.88 -10.14
CA MET A 59 7.36 1.45 -9.84
C MET A 59 8.56 0.75 -10.49
N GLU A 60 9.11 1.32 -11.55
CA GLU A 60 10.30 0.76 -12.21
C GLU A 60 11.52 0.83 -11.30
N GLN A 61 11.51 1.68 -10.28
CA GLN A 61 12.59 1.79 -9.31
C GLN A 61 12.57 0.66 -8.30
N TRP A 62 11.45 -0.04 -8.19
CA TRP A 62 11.35 -1.18 -7.31
C TRP A 62 12.06 -2.39 -7.91
N ASP A 63 12.66 -3.23 -7.07
CA ASP A 63 13.18 -4.51 -7.47
C ASP A 63 12.05 -5.30 -8.15
N GLU A 64 12.38 -5.98 -9.24
CA GLU A 64 11.42 -6.75 -10.01
C GLU A 64 10.63 -7.73 -9.13
N ARG A 65 11.28 -8.30 -8.12
CA ARG A 65 10.66 -9.26 -7.21
C ARG A 65 9.67 -8.61 -6.25
N GLU A 66 9.86 -7.33 -5.95
CA GLU A 66 8.98 -6.59 -5.06
C GLU A 66 7.84 -5.89 -5.79
N ARG A 67 7.98 -5.72 -7.11
CA ARG A 67 7.06 -4.91 -7.89
C ARG A 67 5.63 -5.41 -7.80
N LEU A 68 5.40 -6.69 -8.05
CA LEU A 68 4.05 -7.25 -8.03
C LEU A 68 3.43 -7.23 -6.63
N PRO A 69 4.11 -7.68 -5.57
CA PRO A 69 3.55 -7.58 -4.22
C PRO A 69 3.23 -6.15 -3.80
N ARG A 70 4.10 -5.19 -4.12
CA ARG A 70 3.83 -3.78 -3.78
C ARG A 70 2.67 -3.22 -4.58
N LEU A 71 2.55 -3.61 -5.85
CA LEU A 71 1.43 -3.20 -6.68
C LEU A 71 0.11 -3.74 -6.12
N GLU A 72 0.10 -4.98 -5.67
CA GLU A 72 -1.08 -5.57 -5.06
C GLU A 72 -1.47 -4.83 -3.78
N MET A 73 -0.49 -4.48 -2.94
CA MET A 73 -0.75 -3.70 -1.73
C MET A 73 -1.30 -2.32 -2.06
N LEU A 74 -0.75 -1.67 -3.09
CA LEU A 74 -1.25 -0.37 -3.54
C LEU A 74 -2.70 -0.47 -4.02
N ALA A 75 -3.01 -1.50 -4.80
CA ALA A 75 -4.38 -1.71 -5.30
C ALA A 75 -5.37 -1.92 -4.15
N GLU A 76 -4.98 -2.69 -3.14
CA GLU A 76 -5.82 -2.89 -1.96
C GLU A 76 -6.07 -1.59 -1.20
N LEU A 77 -5.03 -0.76 -1.05
CA LEU A 77 -5.16 0.52 -0.38
C LEU A 77 -6.06 1.48 -1.15
N TYR A 78 -5.95 1.50 -2.48
CA TYR A 78 -6.84 2.30 -3.32
C TYR A 78 -8.29 1.86 -3.17
N TYR A 79 -8.52 0.56 -3.16
CA TYR A 79 -9.86 -0.01 -3.04
C TYR A 79 -10.50 0.38 -1.70
N VAL A 80 -9.77 0.21 -0.60
CA VAL A 80 -10.26 0.55 0.74
C VAL A 80 -10.47 2.05 0.86
N GLY A 81 -9.53 2.85 0.35
CA GLY A 81 -9.63 4.31 0.38
C GLY A 81 -10.84 4.82 -0.39
N ALA A 82 -11.13 4.24 -1.54
CA ALA A 82 -12.30 4.61 -2.34
C ALA A 82 -13.60 4.32 -1.57
N GLY A 83 -13.64 3.21 -0.84
CA GLY A 83 -14.80 2.88 -0.01
C GLY A 83 -15.04 3.88 1.12
N LEU A 84 -13.97 4.50 1.62
CA LEU A 84 -14.08 5.48 2.69
C LEU A 84 -14.52 6.87 2.21
N THR A 85 -14.32 7.17 0.94
CA THR A 85 -14.67 8.49 0.39
C THR A 85 -16.12 8.56 -0.09
N VAL A 86 -16.78 7.45 -0.15
CA VAL A 86 -18.20 7.39 -0.52
C VAL A 86 -19.09 7.53 0.71
#